data_b1d03e9931a36d59abc5ad60d6852f23
#
_entry.id   b1d03e9931a36d59abc5ad60d6852f23
#
_cell.length_a   1.000
_cell.length_b   1.000
_cell.length_c   1.000
_cell.angle_alpha   90.00
_cell.angle_beta   90.00
_cell.angle_gamma   90.00
#
_symmetry.space_group_name_H-M   'P 1'
#
loop_
_entity.id
_entity.type
_entity.pdbx_description
1 polymer ?
#
loop_
_entity_poly.entity_id
_entity_poly.type
_entity_poly.pdbx_seq_one_letter_code
_entity_poly.pdbx_strand_id
1 'polypeptide(L)'
;MDLPLVYHINEQETCSIHSCFKWSLNDDVPLQDERNRTFCPECRREKMAREEEQKIGQAQTATILRKTYDVFDKNSIIPPEMKDATFKTFTVSNEIDEKAKNYVLRLVHHYLHDGRGNALIMGEAGRGKTHLALAIAEKLNADFKANKNPKSILFVNVPTLFQKIQGGFDKKGSMSTSDWLDLLTKVDFLILDDLGKGDRGQWKQDFLYTLLDHRDKTIITTNMGGKAMKEAYDDGLRSRITKGGRDLYFKYPDNAEDRRKLPF
;
A
#
# COMPACT_ATOMS: atom_id res chain seq x y z
N MET A 1 -7.21 -4.83 -53.18
CA MET A 1 -8.59 -4.96 -52.67
C MET A 1 -8.97 -3.58 -52.14
N ASP A 2 -9.69 -2.84 -52.92
CA ASP A 2 -10.21 -1.54 -52.48
C ASP A 2 -11.29 -1.81 -51.43
N LEU A 3 -11.04 -1.38 -50.20
CA LEU A 3 -12.07 -1.36 -49.16
C LEU A 3 -13.22 -0.45 -49.69
N PRO A 4 -14.48 -0.90 -49.64
CA PRO A 4 -15.58 -0.03 -50.08
C PRO A 4 -15.53 1.24 -49.26
N LEU A 5 -15.50 2.40 -49.98
CA LEU A 5 -15.58 3.71 -49.35
C LEU A 5 -16.95 3.81 -48.64
N VAL A 6 -16.92 3.66 -47.32
CA VAL A 6 -18.11 3.71 -46.45
C VAL A 6 -18.60 5.15 -46.29
N TYR A 7 -17.81 6.13 -46.73
CA TYR A 7 -18.06 7.57 -46.58
C TYR A 7 -17.93 8.28 -47.91
N HIS A 8 -18.71 9.35 -48.12
CA HIS A 8 -18.55 10.31 -49.18
C HIS A 8 -18.49 11.74 -48.61
N ILE A 9 -17.90 12.68 -49.39
CA ILE A 9 -17.84 14.08 -49.02
C ILE A 9 -19.21 14.71 -49.25
N ASN A 10 -19.78 15.36 -48.23
CA ASN A 10 -21.00 16.13 -48.34
C ASN A 10 -20.65 17.60 -48.64
N GLU A 11 -20.67 17.98 -49.90
CA GLU A 11 -20.33 19.33 -50.34
C GLU A 11 -21.41 20.38 -50.00
N GLN A 12 -22.56 19.95 -49.53
CA GLN A 12 -23.65 20.86 -49.10
C GLN A 12 -23.49 21.33 -47.64
N GLU A 13 -22.67 20.64 -46.87
CA GLU A 13 -22.48 20.97 -45.46
C GLU A 13 -21.01 21.22 -45.12
N THR A 14 -20.72 22.39 -44.55
CA THR A 14 -19.40 22.74 -44.01
C THR A 14 -19.40 22.72 -42.48
N CYS A 15 -18.27 22.40 -41.90
CA CYS A 15 -18.08 22.48 -40.47
C CYS A 15 -17.83 23.93 -40.04
N SER A 16 -18.56 24.43 -39.06
CA SER A 16 -18.42 25.80 -38.55
C SER A 16 -17.11 26.04 -37.78
N ILE A 17 -16.45 24.96 -37.32
CA ILE A 17 -15.20 25.06 -36.58
C ILE A 17 -14.00 24.95 -37.51
N HIS A 18 -13.99 23.96 -38.42
CA HIS A 18 -12.82 23.63 -39.24
C HIS A 18 -12.96 24.15 -40.70
N SER A 19 -14.07 24.74 -41.03
CA SER A 19 -14.34 25.27 -42.40
C SER A 19 -14.09 24.27 -43.55
N CYS A 20 -14.17 22.96 -43.23
CA CYS A 20 -14.05 21.88 -44.22
C CYS A 20 -15.40 21.24 -44.49
N PHE A 21 -15.54 20.59 -45.64
CA PHE A 21 -16.72 19.81 -45.97
C PHE A 21 -16.91 18.66 -44.97
N LYS A 22 -18.13 18.41 -44.57
CA LYS A 22 -18.46 17.25 -43.74
C LYS A 22 -18.45 15.97 -44.58
N TRP A 23 -18.32 14.85 -43.94
CA TRP A 23 -18.42 13.53 -44.56
C TRP A 23 -19.72 12.89 -44.11
N SER A 24 -20.36 12.19 -45.04
CA SER A 24 -21.58 11.43 -44.79
C SER A 24 -21.33 9.95 -44.98
N LEU A 25 -21.88 9.11 -44.10
CA LEU A 25 -21.94 7.67 -44.28
C LEU A 25 -22.87 7.33 -45.43
N ASN A 26 -22.53 6.31 -46.22
CA ASN A 26 -23.43 5.80 -47.27
C ASN A 26 -24.73 5.29 -46.66
N ASP A 27 -25.83 5.37 -47.42
CA ASP A 27 -27.18 5.05 -46.92
C ASP A 27 -27.37 3.58 -46.56
N ASP A 28 -26.55 2.69 -47.09
CA ASP A 28 -26.56 1.25 -46.82
C ASP A 28 -25.89 0.89 -45.47
N VAL A 29 -25.26 1.87 -44.81
CA VAL A 29 -24.63 1.64 -43.49
C VAL A 29 -25.66 1.85 -42.37
N PRO A 30 -26.00 0.80 -41.60
CA PRO A 30 -26.94 0.94 -40.51
C PRO A 30 -26.30 1.74 -39.35
N LEU A 31 -27.05 2.68 -38.78
CA LEU A 31 -26.66 3.49 -37.64
C LEU A 31 -27.70 3.36 -36.51
N GLN A 32 -27.22 3.40 -35.29
CA GLN A 32 -28.08 3.49 -34.13
C GLN A 32 -28.70 4.87 -33.94
N ASP A 33 -28.06 5.90 -34.44
CA ASP A 33 -28.53 7.30 -34.41
C ASP A 33 -28.21 8.01 -35.75
N GLU A 34 -29.23 8.29 -36.54
CA GLU A 34 -29.11 8.95 -37.85
C GLU A 34 -28.47 10.36 -37.77
N ARG A 35 -28.53 11.03 -36.62
CA ARG A 35 -27.86 12.33 -36.41
C ARG A 35 -26.34 12.25 -36.55
N ASN A 36 -25.75 11.07 -36.48
CA ASN A 36 -24.32 10.84 -36.65
C ASN A 36 -23.93 10.44 -38.07
N ARG A 37 -24.86 10.45 -39.03
CA ARG A 37 -24.57 10.07 -40.40
C ARG A 37 -23.62 11.07 -41.08
N THR A 38 -23.78 12.36 -40.78
CA THR A 38 -22.92 13.44 -41.31
C THR A 38 -22.01 13.97 -40.19
N PHE A 39 -20.73 14.03 -40.47
CA PHE A 39 -19.74 14.49 -39.48
C PHE A 39 -18.56 15.22 -40.13
N CYS A 40 -17.92 16.11 -39.37
CA CYS A 40 -16.65 16.69 -39.76
C CYS A 40 -15.50 15.71 -39.38
N PRO A 41 -14.63 15.32 -40.33
CA PRO A 41 -13.54 14.39 -40.05
C PRO A 41 -12.56 14.93 -38.98
N GLU A 42 -12.30 16.24 -38.98
CA GLU A 42 -11.42 16.87 -37.99
C GLU A 42 -12.03 16.88 -36.57
N CYS A 43 -13.32 17.27 -36.46
CA CYS A 43 -14.03 17.20 -35.17
C CYS A 43 -14.06 15.77 -34.64
N ARG A 44 -14.24 14.77 -35.51
CA ARG A 44 -14.25 13.36 -35.12
C ARG A 44 -12.87 12.92 -34.68
N ARG A 45 -11.81 13.32 -35.39
CA ARG A 45 -10.41 13.04 -35.03
C ARG A 45 -10.05 13.65 -33.67
N GLU A 46 -10.38 14.91 -33.42
CA GLU A 46 -10.17 15.57 -32.15
C GLU A 46 -10.93 14.91 -30.99
N LYS A 47 -12.19 14.54 -31.24
CA LYS A 47 -13.00 13.83 -30.25
C LYS A 47 -12.37 12.49 -29.90
N MET A 48 -11.96 11.69 -30.88
CA MET A 48 -11.29 10.41 -30.68
C MET A 48 -9.97 10.59 -29.93
N ALA A 49 -9.17 11.59 -30.30
CA ALA A 49 -7.91 11.88 -29.62
C ALA A 49 -8.13 12.24 -28.14
N ARG A 50 -9.13 13.05 -27.82
CA ARG A 50 -9.50 13.39 -26.43
C ARG A 50 -10.00 12.17 -25.65
N GLU A 51 -10.82 11.32 -26.26
CA GLU A 51 -11.30 10.08 -25.63
C GLU A 51 -10.17 9.10 -25.37
N GLU A 52 -9.22 9.00 -26.28
CA GLU A 52 -8.03 8.16 -26.13
C GLU A 52 -7.10 8.69 -25.03
N GLU A 53 -6.85 9.99 -25.00
CA GLU A 53 -6.07 10.65 -23.94
C GLU A 53 -6.72 10.46 -22.56
N GLN A 54 -8.04 10.59 -22.46
CA GLN A 54 -8.78 10.31 -21.24
C GLN A 54 -8.64 8.85 -20.79
N LYS A 55 -8.76 7.89 -21.73
CA LYS A 55 -8.60 6.47 -21.44
C LYS A 55 -7.18 6.15 -20.94
N ILE A 56 -6.16 6.72 -21.60
CA ILE A 56 -4.76 6.58 -21.19
C ILE A 56 -4.56 7.16 -19.78
N GLY A 57 -5.06 8.37 -19.53
CA GLY A 57 -4.99 9.00 -18.20
C GLY A 57 -5.68 8.19 -17.11
N GLN A 58 -6.86 7.64 -17.40
CA GLN A 58 -7.58 6.75 -16.47
C GLN A 58 -6.81 5.46 -16.20
N ALA A 59 -6.25 4.82 -17.25
CA ALA A 59 -5.45 3.60 -17.11
C ALA A 59 -4.16 3.84 -16.32
N GLN A 60 -3.49 4.98 -16.55
CA GLN A 60 -2.32 5.37 -15.78
C GLN A 60 -2.66 5.60 -14.30
N THR A 61 -3.74 6.33 -14.04
CA THR A 61 -4.23 6.57 -12.67
C THR A 61 -4.60 5.27 -11.97
N ALA A 62 -5.32 4.37 -12.63
CA ALA A 62 -5.66 3.06 -12.10
C ALA A 62 -4.40 2.21 -11.81
N THR A 63 -3.38 2.30 -12.65
CA THR A 63 -2.11 1.60 -12.45
C THR A 63 -1.36 2.15 -11.24
N ILE A 64 -1.32 3.48 -11.08
CA ILE A 64 -0.72 4.13 -9.90
C ILE A 64 -1.46 3.69 -8.63
N LEU A 65 -2.78 3.78 -8.60
CA LEU A 65 -3.59 3.37 -7.46
C LEU A 65 -3.33 1.92 -7.07
N ARG A 66 -3.33 1.01 -8.06
CA ARG A 66 -3.10 -0.42 -7.83
C ARG A 66 -1.72 -0.73 -7.27
N LYS A 67 -0.68 0.02 -7.67
CA LYS A 67 0.70 -0.20 -7.24
C LYS A 67 1.06 0.54 -5.95
N THR A 68 0.22 1.46 -5.50
CA THR A 68 0.48 2.31 -4.33
C THR A 68 -0.62 2.17 -3.27
N TYR A 69 -1.62 3.01 -3.31
CA TYR A 69 -2.64 3.11 -2.24
C TYR A 69 -3.45 1.83 -2.03
N ASP A 70 -3.74 1.10 -3.12
CA ASP A 70 -4.51 -0.15 -3.04
C ASP A 70 -3.70 -1.32 -2.45
N VAL A 71 -2.37 -1.20 -2.37
CA VAL A 71 -1.51 -2.25 -1.80
C VAL A 71 -1.89 -2.52 -0.36
N PHE A 72 -2.17 -1.45 0.41
CA PHE A 72 -2.59 -1.58 1.79
C PHE A 72 -3.85 -2.44 1.92
N ASP A 73 -4.90 -2.11 1.21
CA ASP A 73 -6.20 -2.80 1.34
C ASP A 73 -6.16 -4.25 0.80
N LYS A 74 -5.40 -4.49 -0.26
CA LYS A 74 -5.40 -5.78 -0.97
C LYS A 74 -4.39 -6.79 -0.45
N ASN A 75 -3.25 -6.34 0.03
CA ASN A 75 -2.11 -7.20 0.33
C ASN A 75 -1.76 -7.26 1.81
N SER A 76 -2.26 -6.34 2.66
CA SER A 76 -1.95 -6.37 4.08
C SER A 76 -2.46 -7.63 4.78
N ILE A 77 -1.66 -8.13 5.71
CA ILE A 77 -1.99 -9.27 6.57
C ILE A 77 -2.35 -8.71 7.95
N ILE A 78 -3.62 -8.33 8.12
CA ILE A 78 -4.15 -7.71 9.33
C ILE A 78 -4.91 -8.75 10.13
N PRO A 79 -4.65 -8.90 11.46
CA PRO A 79 -5.48 -9.73 12.33
C PRO A 79 -6.95 -9.29 12.27
N PRO A 80 -7.92 -10.22 12.13
CA PRO A 80 -9.34 -9.89 11.94
C PRO A 80 -9.90 -8.95 13.01
N GLU A 81 -9.46 -9.12 14.25
CA GLU A 81 -9.87 -8.33 15.42
C GLU A 81 -9.31 -6.90 15.42
N MET A 82 -8.37 -6.59 14.55
CA MET A 82 -7.70 -5.29 14.47
C MET A 82 -8.15 -4.44 13.27
N LYS A 83 -9.08 -4.90 12.45
CA LYS A 83 -9.48 -4.21 11.21
C LYS A 83 -9.96 -2.78 11.41
N ASP A 84 -10.54 -2.47 12.57
CA ASP A 84 -11.05 -1.14 12.90
C ASP A 84 -10.08 -0.31 13.75
N ALA A 85 -8.83 -0.75 13.88
CA ALA A 85 -7.83 -0.08 14.69
C ALA A 85 -7.30 1.19 14.01
N THR A 86 -7.66 2.32 14.56
CA THR A 86 -7.28 3.67 14.12
C THR A 86 -6.83 4.52 15.30
N PHE A 87 -6.27 5.72 15.05
CA PHE A 87 -6.01 6.68 16.13
C PHE A 87 -7.27 7.16 16.87
N LYS A 88 -8.44 7.09 16.23
CA LYS A 88 -9.73 7.46 16.83
C LYS A 88 -10.23 6.40 17.78
N THR A 89 -10.03 5.12 17.43
CA THR A 89 -10.47 3.99 18.24
C THR A 89 -9.45 3.60 19.32
N PHE A 90 -8.25 4.21 19.32
CA PHE A 90 -7.27 4.01 20.38
C PHE A 90 -7.64 4.81 21.64
N THR A 91 -8.16 4.14 22.65
CA THR A 91 -8.50 4.74 23.93
C THR A 91 -7.23 5.08 24.72
N VAL A 92 -7.09 6.32 25.16
CA VAL A 92 -6.03 6.76 26.08
C VAL A 92 -6.58 6.64 27.49
N SER A 93 -6.06 5.70 28.27
CA SER A 93 -6.53 5.40 29.64
C SER A 93 -5.57 5.90 30.72
N ASN A 94 -4.33 6.18 30.37
CA ASN A 94 -3.28 6.62 31.29
C ASN A 94 -2.18 7.40 30.55
N GLU A 95 -1.24 7.96 31.31
CA GLU A 95 -0.10 8.74 30.78
C GLU A 95 0.81 7.94 29.85
N ILE A 96 0.95 6.61 30.05
CA ILE A 96 1.77 5.76 29.20
C ILE A 96 1.14 5.62 27.82
N ASP A 97 -0.19 5.48 27.76
CA ASP A 97 -0.94 5.44 26.51
C ASP A 97 -0.81 6.76 25.75
N GLU A 98 -0.86 7.88 26.45
CA GLU A 98 -0.68 9.20 25.87
C GLU A 98 0.74 9.36 25.28
N LYS A 99 1.77 8.99 26.03
CA LYS A 99 3.16 8.97 25.55
C LYS A 99 3.34 8.12 24.31
N ALA A 100 2.74 6.91 24.30
CA ALA A 100 2.77 6.01 23.17
C ALA A 100 2.09 6.63 21.94
N LYS A 101 0.88 7.17 22.10
CA LYS A 101 0.14 7.85 21.04
C LYS A 101 0.90 9.06 20.50
N ASN A 102 1.45 9.89 21.36
CA ASN A 102 2.24 11.05 20.96
C ASN A 102 3.53 10.65 20.22
N TYR A 103 4.18 9.56 20.65
CA TYR A 103 5.34 9.01 19.93
C TYR A 103 4.96 8.60 18.50
N VAL A 104 3.91 7.81 18.32
CA VAL A 104 3.54 7.33 16.98
C VAL A 104 2.99 8.44 16.07
N LEU A 105 2.38 9.49 16.62
CA LEU A 105 2.02 10.67 15.84
C LEU A 105 3.25 11.44 15.34
N ARG A 106 4.30 11.57 16.16
CA ARG A 106 5.59 12.12 15.71
C ARG A 106 6.24 11.23 14.65
N LEU A 107 6.10 9.91 14.75
CA LEU A 107 6.61 8.97 13.78
C LEU A 107 5.89 9.10 12.42
N VAL A 108 4.56 9.27 12.43
CA VAL A 108 3.79 9.58 11.22
C VAL A 108 4.30 10.88 10.58
N HIS A 109 4.45 11.94 11.37
CA HIS A 109 4.98 13.20 10.88
C HIS A 109 6.39 13.04 10.28
N HIS A 110 7.28 12.31 10.94
CA HIS A 110 8.63 12.02 10.45
C HIS A 110 8.59 11.38 9.05
N TYR A 111 7.79 10.35 8.84
CA TYR A 111 7.72 9.65 7.55
C TYR A 111 6.97 10.42 6.46
N LEU A 112 6.02 11.27 6.81
CA LEU A 112 5.36 12.16 5.85
C LEU A 112 6.31 13.23 5.28
N HIS A 113 7.37 13.56 6.02
CA HIS A 113 8.41 14.52 5.61
C HIS A 113 9.71 13.81 5.17
N ASP A 114 9.57 12.67 4.48
CA ASP A 114 10.68 11.88 3.90
C ASP A 114 11.72 11.38 4.92
N GLY A 115 11.34 11.32 6.20
CA GLY A 115 12.17 10.73 7.23
C GLY A 115 12.54 9.28 6.92
N ARG A 116 13.76 8.88 7.33
CA ARG A 116 14.31 7.54 7.14
C ARG A 116 14.66 6.91 8.48
N GLY A 117 14.91 5.62 8.46
CA GLY A 117 15.22 4.81 9.62
C GLY A 117 14.08 3.84 9.96
N ASN A 118 14.43 2.67 10.49
CA ASN A 118 13.46 1.72 10.98
C ASN A 118 13.00 2.14 12.38
N ALA A 119 11.68 2.10 12.62
CA ALA A 119 11.11 2.42 13.92
C ALA A 119 10.76 1.14 14.68
N LEU A 120 10.92 1.16 16.00
CA LEU A 120 10.71 0.01 16.86
C LEU A 120 9.76 0.36 18.02
N ILE A 121 8.66 -0.39 18.14
CA ILE A 121 7.69 -0.28 19.24
C ILE A 121 7.75 -1.57 20.07
N MET A 122 8.28 -1.46 21.27
CA MET A 122 8.55 -2.61 22.17
C MET A 122 7.64 -2.58 23.39
N GLY A 123 7.30 -3.74 23.91
CA GLY A 123 6.57 -3.89 25.17
C GLY A 123 5.86 -5.23 25.25
N GLU A 124 5.43 -5.63 26.41
CA GLU A 124 4.70 -6.88 26.61
C GLU A 124 3.41 -6.96 25.80
N ALA A 125 2.82 -8.14 25.70
CA ALA A 125 1.54 -8.35 25.05
C ALA A 125 0.43 -7.49 25.72
N GLY A 126 -0.61 -7.13 24.93
CA GLY A 126 -1.75 -6.36 25.45
C GLY A 126 -1.53 -4.86 25.62
N ARG A 127 -0.37 -4.31 25.28
CA ARG A 127 -0.06 -2.87 25.43
C ARG A 127 -0.58 -1.98 24.28
N GLY A 128 -1.27 -2.54 23.29
CA GLY A 128 -1.83 -1.78 22.16
C GLY A 128 -0.85 -1.51 21.00
N LYS A 129 0.31 -2.21 20.94
CA LYS A 129 1.32 -2.01 19.88
C LYS A 129 0.77 -2.24 18.47
N THR A 130 0.11 -3.38 18.25
CA THR A 130 -0.54 -3.73 16.97
C THR A 130 -1.57 -2.68 16.56
N HIS A 131 -2.40 -2.20 17.51
CA HIS A 131 -3.37 -1.14 17.27
C HIS A 131 -2.69 0.14 16.78
N LEU A 132 -1.66 0.61 17.48
CA LEU A 132 -0.93 1.81 17.11
C LEU A 132 -0.17 1.64 15.78
N ALA A 133 0.42 0.47 15.52
CA ALA A 133 1.11 0.18 14.27
C ALA A 133 0.15 0.20 13.07
N LEU A 134 -1.06 -0.36 13.23
CA LEU A 134 -2.08 -0.30 12.20
C LEU A 134 -2.61 1.12 12.02
N ALA A 135 -2.83 1.86 13.11
CA ALA A 135 -3.24 3.26 13.04
C ALA A 135 -2.22 4.15 12.30
N ILE A 136 -0.90 3.86 12.44
CA ILE A 136 0.14 4.51 11.63
C ILE A 136 -0.04 4.20 10.15
N ALA A 137 -0.20 2.90 9.80
CA ALA A 137 -0.35 2.47 8.41
C ALA A 137 -1.56 3.14 7.73
N GLU A 138 -2.71 3.11 8.39
CA GLU A 138 -3.96 3.76 7.95
C GLU A 138 -3.75 5.27 7.73
N LYS A 139 -3.15 5.94 8.71
CA LYS A 139 -2.93 7.38 8.64
C LYS A 139 -1.96 7.76 7.53
N LEU A 140 -0.85 7.05 7.38
CA LEU A 140 0.10 7.28 6.29
C LEU A 140 -0.55 7.06 4.93
N ASN A 141 -1.32 5.97 4.75
CA ASN A 141 -2.01 5.67 3.50
C ASN A 141 -3.02 6.78 3.14
N ALA A 142 -3.82 7.22 4.13
CA ALA A 142 -4.79 8.30 3.94
C ALA A 142 -4.11 9.64 3.60
N ASP A 143 -3.03 10.01 4.30
CA ASP A 143 -2.34 11.28 4.10
C ASP A 143 -1.60 11.32 2.76
N PHE A 144 -0.90 10.24 2.37
CA PHE A 144 -0.26 10.16 1.07
C PHE A 144 -1.28 10.25 -0.07
N LYS A 145 -2.45 9.59 0.09
CA LYS A 145 -3.54 9.68 -0.87
C LYS A 145 -4.11 11.10 -0.97
N ALA A 146 -4.37 11.74 0.17
CA ALA A 146 -4.89 13.12 0.23
C ALA A 146 -3.93 14.13 -0.40
N ASN A 147 -2.62 13.95 -0.19
CA ASN A 147 -1.57 14.81 -0.73
C ASN A 147 -1.14 14.44 -2.16
N LYS A 148 -1.81 13.48 -2.81
CA LYS A 148 -1.47 12.97 -4.14
C LYS A 148 -0.01 12.53 -4.28
N ASN A 149 0.60 12.08 -3.21
CA ASN A 149 1.95 11.51 -3.16
C ASN A 149 1.85 9.98 -3.22
N PRO A 150 2.09 9.35 -4.39
CA PRO A 150 1.85 7.92 -4.58
C PRO A 150 2.88 7.07 -3.84
N LYS A 151 2.56 6.67 -2.62
CA LYS A 151 3.34 5.76 -1.77
C LYS A 151 2.57 4.49 -1.44
N SER A 152 3.26 3.36 -1.47
CA SER A 152 2.74 2.06 -1.12
C SER A 152 3.04 1.74 0.35
N ILE A 153 2.02 1.27 1.07
CA ILE A 153 2.11 0.87 2.48
C ILE A 153 1.63 -0.56 2.60
N LEU A 154 2.30 -1.35 3.42
CA LEU A 154 1.93 -2.73 3.68
C LEU A 154 2.04 -3.04 5.17
N PHE A 155 0.96 -3.55 5.75
CA PHE A 155 0.95 -4.06 7.11
C PHE A 155 0.98 -5.59 7.10
N VAL A 156 1.90 -6.18 7.85
CA VAL A 156 2.09 -7.63 7.87
C VAL A 156 2.29 -8.12 9.30
N ASN A 157 1.38 -8.95 9.77
CA ASN A 157 1.60 -9.74 10.98
C ASN A 157 2.58 -10.89 10.67
N VAL A 158 3.76 -10.83 11.28
CA VAL A 158 4.90 -11.72 10.96
C VAL A 158 4.58 -13.21 11.17
N PRO A 159 3.95 -13.64 12.28
CA PRO A 159 3.54 -15.03 12.43
C PRO A 159 2.65 -15.53 11.30
N THR A 160 1.65 -14.75 10.92
CA THR A 160 0.71 -15.09 9.86
C THR A 160 1.38 -15.10 8.48
N LEU A 161 2.32 -14.19 8.22
CA LEU A 161 3.12 -14.20 7.00
C LEU A 161 3.86 -15.53 6.84
N PHE A 162 4.60 -15.96 7.86
CA PHE A 162 5.35 -17.22 7.78
C PHE A 162 4.44 -18.45 7.65
N GLN A 163 3.26 -18.43 8.28
CA GLN A 163 2.26 -19.48 8.05
C GLN A 163 1.77 -19.52 6.60
N LYS A 164 1.52 -18.35 5.99
CA LYS A 164 1.12 -18.26 4.58
C LYS A 164 2.23 -18.73 3.64
N ILE A 165 3.48 -18.35 3.88
CA ILE A 165 4.62 -18.80 3.07
C ILE A 165 4.74 -20.33 3.17
N GLN A 166 4.74 -20.90 4.38
CA GLN A 166 4.85 -22.34 4.59
C GLN A 166 3.65 -23.10 4.00
N GLY A 167 2.43 -22.62 4.21
CA GLY A 167 1.22 -23.26 3.68
C GLY A 167 1.01 -23.07 2.17
N GLY A 168 1.84 -22.27 1.51
CA GLY A 168 1.83 -22.01 0.08
C GLY A 168 2.78 -22.89 -0.73
N PHE A 169 3.72 -23.61 -0.09
CA PHE A 169 4.75 -24.40 -0.79
C PHE A 169 4.17 -25.44 -1.77
N ASP A 170 2.98 -25.97 -1.50
CA ASP A 170 2.36 -27.03 -2.31
C ASP A 170 1.06 -26.59 -3.02
N LYS A 171 0.70 -25.30 -2.96
CA LYS A 171 -0.57 -24.80 -3.53
C LYS A 171 -0.35 -24.04 -4.83
N LYS A 172 -0.88 -24.57 -5.93
CA LYS A 172 -0.89 -23.90 -7.24
C LYS A 172 -1.63 -22.56 -7.14
N GLY A 173 -0.94 -21.47 -7.50
CA GLY A 173 -1.50 -20.12 -7.47
C GLY A 173 -1.24 -19.33 -6.17
N SER A 174 -0.56 -19.90 -5.17
CA SER A 174 -0.07 -19.14 -4.01
C SER A 174 1.22 -18.40 -4.32
N MET A 175 1.47 -17.30 -3.62
CA MET A 175 2.74 -16.56 -3.75
C MET A 175 3.89 -17.41 -3.22
N SER A 176 4.97 -17.48 -3.97
CA SER A 176 6.21 -18.10 -3.55
C SER A 176 6.93 -17.28 -2.48
N THR A 177 7.95 -17.85 -1.82
CA THR A 177 8.81 -17.11 -0.89
C THR A 177 9.47 -15.91 -1.56
N SER A 178 9.89 -16.05 -2.81
CA SER A 178 10.49 -14.96 -3.59
C SER A 178 9.46 -13.85 -3.92
N ASP A 179 8.22 -14.22 -4.26
CA ASP A 179 7.16 -13.23 -4.52
C ASP A 179 6.84 -12.41 -3.27
N TRP A 180 6.80 -13.07 -2.10
CA TRP A 180 6.63 -12.38 -0.83
C TRP A 180 7.80 -11.44 -0.52
N LEU A 181 9.03 -11.91 -0.69
CA LEU A 181 10.22 -11.09 -0.46
C LEU A 181 10.23 -9.87 -1.39
N ASP A 182 9.91 -10.06 -2.65
CA ASP A 182 9.80 -9.02 -3.66
C ASP A 182 8.73 -7.97 -3.31
N LEU A 183 7.54 -8.41 -2.92
CA LEU A 183 6.46 -7.51 -2.50
C LEU A 183 6.87 -6.70 -1.27
N LEU A 184 7.37 -7.37 -0.23
CA LEU A 184 7.74 -6.75 1.03
C LEU A 184 8.94 -5.79 0.89
N THR A 185 9.86 -6.07 -0.04
CA THR A 185 11.02 -5.22 -0.30
C THR A 185 10.66 -3.98 -1.11
N LYS A 186 9.73 -4.09 -2.07
CA LYS A 186 9.40 -3.03 -3.03
C LYS A 186 8.43 -1.97 -2.50
N VAL A 187 7.65 -2.26 -1.47
CA VAL A 187 6.74 -1.25 -0.88
C VAL A 187 7.52 -0.12 -0.23
N ASP A 188 7.02 1.12 -0.32
CA ASP A 188 7.68 2.29 0.27
C ASP A 188 7.76 2.18 1.80
N PHE A 189 6.67 1.81 2.45
CA PHE A 189 6.58 1.64 3.90
C PHE A 189 6.10 0.24 4.26
N LEU A 190 6.81 -0.42 5.14
CA LEU A 190 6.45 -1.74 5.64
C LEU A 190 6.24 -1.70 7.15
N ILE A 191 5.15 -2.27 7.61
CA ILE A 191 4.89 -2.51 9.02
C ILE A 191 5.01 -4.01 9.27
N LEU A 192 5.95 -4.41 10.13
CA LEU A 192 6.14 -5.77 10.60
C LEU A 192 5.64 -5.89 12.05
N ASP A 193 4.49 -6.51 12.21
CA ASP A 193 3.84 -6.66 13.51
C ASP A 193 4.16 -8.01 14.15
N ASP A 194 4.35 -8.01 15.46
CA ASP A 194 4.65 -9.20 16.30
C ASP A 194 5.97 -9.91 15.92
N LEU A 195 7.02 -9.15 15.58
CA LEU A 195 8.35 -9.71 15.36
C LEU A 195 8.84 -10.44 16.64
N GLY A 196 9.40 -11.63 16.47
CA GLY A 196 9.90 -12.47 17.57
C GLY A 196 8.96 -13.60 17.95
N LYS A 197 7.77 -13.65 17.36
CA LYS A 197 6.80 -14.72 17.59
C LYS A 197 6.78 -15.68 16.41
N GLY A 198 7.43 -16.85 16.60
CA GLY A 198 7.41 -17.91 15.58
C GLY A 198 8.39 -17.73 14.41
N ASP A 199 9.37 -16.83 14.52
CA ASP A 199 10.37 -16.52 13.50
C ASP A 199 11.80 -17.03 13.82
N ARG A 200 11.95 -17.91 14.81
CA ARG A 200 13.26 -18.42 15.28
C ARG A 200 13.92 -19.47 14.37
N GLY A 201 13.25 -19.98 13.34
CA GLY A 201 13.85 -20.92 12.39
C GLY A 201 14.88 -20.22 11.51
N GLN A 202 16.01 -20.89 11.17
CA GLN A 202 17.11 -20.30 10.41
C GLN A 202 16.63 -19.62 9.12
N TRP A 203 15.85 -20.33 8.27
CA TRP A 203 15.36 -19.76 7.01
C TRP A 203 14.49 -18.51 7.20
N LYS A 204 13.77 -18.39 8.33
CA LYS A 204 12.95 -17.22 8.66
C LYS A 204 13.82 -16.02 9.04
N GLN A 205 14.92 -16.28 9.76
CA GLN A 205 15.90 -15.24 10.07
C GLN A 205 16.64 -14.77 8.83
N ASP A 206 17.01 -15.69 7.94
CA ASP A 206 17.62 -15.37 6.65
C ASP A 206 16.67 -14.55 5.77
N PHE A 207 15.38 -14.89 5.78
CA PHE A 207 14.34 -14.13 5.10
C PHE A 207 14.24 -12.69 5.67
N LEU A 208 14.15 -12.55 6.99
CA LEU A 208 14.09 -11.24 7.65
C LEU A 208 15.36 -10.43 7.45
N TYR A 209 16.52 -11.08 7.47
CA TYR A 209 17.80 -10.46 7.19
C TYR A 209 17.82 -9.86 5.78
N THR A 210 17.49 -10.67 4.78
CA THR A 210 17.44 -10.25 3.37
C THR A 210 16.42 -9.12 3.17
N LEU A 211 15.23 -9.25 3.76
CA LEU A 211 14.20 -8.23 3.69
C LEU A 211 14.67 -6.89 4.27
N LEU A 212 15.18 -6.88 5.49
CA LEU A 212 15.55 -5.66 6.21
C LEU A 212 16.86 -5.04 5.70
N ASP A 213 17.73 -5.81 5.06
CA ASP A 213 18.94 -5.29 4.43
C ASP A 213 18.65 -4.24 3.35
N HIS A 214 17.60 -4.47 2.57
CA HIS A 214 17.17 -3.61 1.47
C HIS A 214 16.20 -2.49 1.90
N ARG A 215 15.94 -2.32 3.22
CA ARG A 215 14.95 -1.37 3.71
C ARG A 215 15.51 -0.37 4.72
N ASP A 216 14.92 0.81 4.74
CA ASP A 216 15.22 1.89 5.69
C ASP A 216 13.96 2.67 6.13
N LYS A 217 12.77 2.14 5.86
CA LYS A 217 11.47 2.68 6.27
C LYS A 217 10.55 1.53 6.69
N THR A 218 10.91 0.90 7.81
CA THR A 218 10.14 -0.21 8.37
C THR A 218 9.73 0.10 9.80
N ILE A 219 8.46 -0.08 10.13
CA ILE A 219 7.92 0.05 11.48
C ILE A 219 7.76 -1.36 12.03
N ILE A 220 8.38 -1.63 13.16
CA ILE A 220 8.43 -2.97 13.74
C ILE A 220 7.80 -2.94 15.13
N THR A 221 6.87 -3.85 15.40
CA THR A 221 6.42 -4.11 16.77
C THR A 221 6.97 -5.43 17.29
N THR A 222 7.24 -5.49 18.57
CA THR A 222 7.73 -6.71 19.22
C THR A 222 7.38 -6.77 20.70
N ASN A 223 7.20 -8.00 21.19
CA ASN A 223 7.08 -8.27 22.64
C ASN A 223 8.45 -8.47 23.31
N MET A 224 9.53 -8.52 22.51
CA MET A 224 10.88 -8.76 23.04
C MET A 224 11.48 -7.47 23.59
N GLY A 225 12.03 -7.56 24.80
CA GLY A 225 12.96 -6.57 25.33
C GLY A 225 14.37 -6.77 24.77
N GLY A 226 15.27 -5.82 25.05
CA GLY A 226 16.64 -5.84 24.48
C GLY A 226 17.44 -7.12 24.78
N LYS A 227 17.26 -7.72 25.97
CA LYS A 227 17.91 -9.00 26.31
C LYS A 227 17.37 -10.14 25.44
N ALA A 228 16.06 -10.29 25.34
CA ALA A 228 15.42 -11.31 24.53
C ALA A 228 15.75 -11.17 23.03
N MET A 229 15.89 -9.94 22.53
CA MET A 229 16.35 -9.70 21.15
C MET A 229 17.79 -10.14 20.91
N LYS A 230 18.69 -9.96 21.91
CA LYS A 230 20.08 -10.43 21.83
C LYS A 230 20.19 -11.95 21.83
N GLU A 231 19.29 -12.62 22.54
CA GLU A 231 19.23 -14.09 22.59
C GLU A 231 18.57 -14.70 21.34
N ALA A 232 17.64 -13.96 20.72
CA ALA A 232 16.87 -14.45 19.59
C ALA A 232 17.55 -14.22 18.24
N TYR A 233 18.30 -13.13 18.07
CA TYR A 233 18.87 -12.69 16.81
C TYR A 233 20.36 -12.39 16.91
N ASP A 234 21.10 -12.68 15.85
CA ASP A 234 22.49 -12.30 15.72
C ASP A 234 22.66 -10.77 15.59
N ASP A 235 23.91 -10.32 15.70
CA ASP A 235 24.26 -8.89 15.58
C ASP A 235 23.88 -8.29 14.22
N GLY A 236 23.98 -9.08 13.16
CA GLY A 236 23.67 -8.67 11.82
C GLY A 236 22.19 -8.33 11.64
N LEU A 237 21.30 -9.24 12.06
CA LEU A 237 19.86 -9.01 11.99
C LEU A 237 19.41 -7.89 12.94
N ARG A 238 19.96 -7.82 14.15
CA ARG A 238 19.65 -6.72 15.09
C ARG A 238 20.03 -5.35 14.53
N SER A 239 21.19 -5.24 13.89
CA SER A 239 21.64 -4.01 13.24
C SER A 239 20.64 -3.56 12.17
N ARG A 240 20.06 -4.49 11.41
CA ARG A 240 19.06 -4.20 10.37
C ARG A 240 17.70 -3.82 10.95
N ILE A 241 17.27 -4.48 12.01
CA ILE A 241 16.04 -4.11 12.73
C ILE A 241 16.11 -2.66 13.20
N THR A 242 17.25 -2.18 13.67
CA THR A 242 17.44 -0.82 14.20
C THR A 242 18.10 0.14 13.21
N LYS A 243 18.20 -0.21 11.93
CA LYS A 243 18.91 0.55 10.89
C LYS A 243 18.40 1.99 10.79
N GLY A 244 19.29 2.96 11.01
CA GLY A 244 18.98 4.39 10.91
C GLY A 244 18.03 4.93 11.99
N GLY A 245 17.63 4.12 12.96
CA GLY A 245 16.58 4.43 13.91
C GLY A 245 17.06 4.77 15.33
N ARG A 246 18.19 5.47 15.50
CA ARG A 246 18.75 5.76 16.87
C ARG A 246 17.72 6.35 17.82
N ASP A 247 16.82 7.23 17.34
CA ASP A 247 15.78 7.89 18.13
C ASP A 247 14.35 7.45 17.76
N LEU A 248 14.23 6.44 16.88
CA LEU A 248 12.94 5.94 16.39
C LEU A 248 12.50 4.69 17.16
N TYR A 249 12.53 4.75 18.48
CA TYR A 249 12.03 3.64 19.29
C TYR A 249 11.14 4.12 20.43
N PHE A 250 10.17 3.29 20.77
CA PHE A 250 9.34 3.43 21.97
C PHE A 250 9.28 2.11 22.70
N LYS A 251 9.67 2.14 23.97
CA LYS A 251 9.53 0.98 24.86
C LYS A 251 8.44 1.28 25.89
N TYR A 252 7.37 0.48 25.88
CA TYR A 252 6.42 0.49 26.98
C TYR A 252 7.16 0.08 28.26
N PRO A 253 6.92 0.76 29.38
CA PRO A 253 7.49 0.36 30.66
C PRO A 253 6.91 -1.00 31.10
N ASP A 254 7.69 -1.75 31.88
CA ASP A 254 7.33 -3.11 32.26
C ASP A 254 6.08 -3.15 33.16
N ASN A 255 5.77 -2.06 33.87
CA ASN A 255 4.57 -1.87 34.69
C ASN A 255 3.34 -1.32 33.93
N ALA A 256 3.38 -1.20 32.61
CA ALA A 256 2.21 -0.80 31.86
C ALA A 256 1.10 -1.85 31.96
N GLU A 257 -0.16 -1.44 31.93
CA GLU A 257 -1.32 -2.32 32.09
C GLU A 257 -1.63 -3.11 30.80
N ASP A 258 -2.11 -4.36 30.94
CA ASP A 258 -2.69 -5.12 29.81
C ASP A 258 -4.07 -4.55 29.48
N ARG A 259 -4.23 -4.07 28.25
CA ARG A 259 -5.46 -3.43 27.77
C ARG A 259 -6.58 -4.42 27.41
N ARG A 260 -6.26 -5.72 27.36
CA ARG A 260 -7.22 -6.75 26.93
C ARG A 260 -8.22 -7.13 28.02
N LYS A 261 -8.19 -6.49 29.22
CA LYS A 261 -9.11 -6.74 30.33
C LYS A 261 -9.56 -8.21 30.38
N LEU A 262 -8.64 -9.09 30.73
CA LEU A 262 -8.97 -10.50 30.90
C LEU A 262 -9.86 -10.64 32.14
N PRO A 263 -10.98 -11.40 32.07
CA PRO A 263 -11.96 -11.51 33.15
C PRO A 263 -11.53 -12.43 34.30
N PHE A 264 -10.22 -12.73 34.43
CA PHE A 264 -9.65 -13.56 35.50
C PHE A 264 -8.39 -12.93 36.05
#